data_0c11f3f41444fec52bd9068410d80e8a
#
_entry.id   0c11f3f41444fec52bd9068410d80e8a
#
_cell.length_a   1.000
_cell.length_b   1.000
_cell.length_c   1.000
_cell.angle_alpha   90.00
_cell.angle_beta   90.00
_cell.angle_gamma   90.00
#
_symmetry.space_group_name_H-M   'P 1'
#
loop_
_entity.id
_entity.type
_entity.pdbx_description
1 polymer ?
#
loop_
_entity_poly.entity_id
_entity_poly.type
_entity_poly.pdbx_seq_one_letter_code
_entity_poly.pdbx_strand_id
1 'polypeptide(L)'
;MKRIQRVDLIDGPILPALLSFAFPILLSNIFQQLYNTSDVMIVGRFLGQKSLAAVGATSAIFDLIVGFAVGVGNGMGIIIARNYGAKNEDQLRKSVAATTVIGGILSLLVIFIGTVGLYPLLQFLGTPSAIVAQSYLYISTIVNGVAVTFAYNLCAGLLRAVGDSLAALYFLIIAAILNILLDLYFITQLHLGVQSAGIATIIAQSFSALLCFFYIRKKVPFLLPSRKDFVWDQRLYQDLISQGLTMGLMSSIVSIGTVILQSAINKLGMTIISAQISARRIMSFALLPMAAISTSMTTFTSQNFGAKQFRRIQKGVKQACLLSLIWSIFVAVFLFFTSPFLTSIISGSSDPKLIANASLYLQISSFFYPVLGCLLILGNTLQGIGRKLTPLISSVIELTGKILFVLLIIPHTGYIGVILCEPLIWVPMTLQLWFTYQKASQKLLAP
;
A
#
# COMPACT_ATOMS: atom_id res chain seq x y z
N MET A 1 -12.01 21.55 25.92
CA MET A 1 -11.73 20.93 24.62
C MET A 1 -10.62 19.91 24.80
N LYS A 2 -10.91 18.60 24.69
CA LYS A 2 -9.88 17.55 24.79
C LYS A 2 -8.80 17.81 23.75
N ARG A 3 -7.54 17.89 24.19
CA ARG A 3 -6.36 17.95 23.29
C ARG A 3 -6.48 16.77 22.31
N ILE A 4 -6.45 17.06 21.03
CA ILE A 4 -6.37 16.03 19.99
C ILE A 4 -5.08 15.26 20.29
N GLN A 5 -5.20 13.96 20.54
CA GLN A 5 -4.06 13.10 20.84
C GLN A 5 -3.28 12.84 19.54
N ARG A 6 -2.48 13.85 19.12
CA ARG A 6 -1.41 13.59 18.16
C ARG A 6 -0.35 12.79 18.88
N VAL A 7 0.09 11.72 18.24
CA VAL A 7 1.20 10.94 18.78
C VAL A 7 2.49 11.72 18.54
N ASP A 8 3.18 12.03 19.61
CA ASP A 8 4.50 12.64 19.52
C ASP A 8 5.54 11.56 19.18
N LEU A 9 6.05 11.63 17.93
CA LEU A 9 7.06 10.70 17.44
C LEU A 9 8.48 11.22 17.66
N ILE A 10 8.65 12.50 18.04
CA ILE A 10 9.95 13.16 18.21
C ILE A 10 10.46 13.04 19.64
N ASP A 11 9.56 13.21 20.61
CA ASP A 11 9.89 13.19 22.04
C ASP A 11 9.28 11.96 22.74
N GLY A 12 9.71 11.68 23.97
CA GLY A 12 9.18 10.60 24.80
C GLY A 12 9.63 9.17 24.42
N PRO A 13 9.00 8.13 24.99
CA PRO A 13 9.39 6.73 24.78
C PRO A 13 9.03 6.26 23.38
N ILE A 14 9.97 5.61 22.68
CA ILE A 14 9.84 5.26 21.26
C ILE A 14 8.77 4.19 21.04
N LEU A 15 8.83 3.08 21.80
CA LEU A 15 7.96 1.93 21.59
C LEU A 15 6.47 2.25 21.78
N PRO A 16 6.05 2.91 22.87
CA PRO A 16 4.66 3.35 23.01
C PRO A 16 4.21 4.32 21.92
N ALA A 17 5.09 5.25 21.50
CA ALA A 17 4.76 6.18 20.41
C ALA A 17 4.55 5.44 19.08
N LEU A 18 5.45 4.49 18.73
CA LEU A 18 5.31 3.67 17.52
C LEU A 18 4.03 2.83 17.55
N LEU A 19 3.73 2.17 18.66
CA LEU A 19 2.52 1.33 18.79
C LEU A 19 1.24 2.18 18.73
N SER A 20 1.20 3.31 19.44
CA SER A 20 0.05 4.22 19.42
C SER A 20 -0.20 4.81 18.02
N PHE A 21 0.85 5.02 17.23
CA PHE A 21 0.75 5.52 15.87
C PHE A 21 0.43 4.38 14.87
N ALA A 22 0.99 3.18 15.08
CA ALA A 22 0.77 2.01 14.23
C ALA A 22 -0.63 1.42 14.38
N PHE A 23 -1.23 1.47 15.58
CA PHE A 23 -2.52 0.86 15.83
C PHE A 23 -3.66 1.43 14.95
N PRO A 24 -3.85 2.76 14.81
CA PRO A 24 -4.81 3.30 13.85
C PRO A 24 -4.49 2.94 12.40
N ILE A 25 -3.21 2.81 12.03
CA ILE A 25 -2.80 2.39 10.68
C ILE A 25 -3.18 0.92 10.45
N LEU A 26 -2.97 0.05 11.44
CA LEU A 26 -3.41 -1.34 11.39
C LEU A 26 -4.93 -1.43 11.15
N LEU A 27 -5.71 -0.69 11.94
CA LEU A 27 -7.16 -0.63 11.75
C LEU A 27 -7.53 -0.08 10.36
N SER A 28 -6.82 0.95 9.88
CA SER A 28 -7.03 1.47 8.53
C SER A 28 -6.79 0.41 7.46
N ASN A 29 -5.74 -0.40 7.59
CA ASN A 29 -5.45 -1.49 6.66
C ASN A 29 -6.55 -2.57 6.71
N ILE A 30 -7.06 -2.91 7.90
CA ILE A 30 -8.18 -3.86 8.05
C ILE A 30 -9.45 -3.31 7.37
N PHE A 31 -9.82 -2.06 7.66
CA PHE A 31 -10.99 -1.44 7.03
C PHE A 31 -10.84 -1.32 5.51
N GLN A 32 -9.63 -1.05 5.00
CA GLN A 32 -9.36 -1.04 3.57
C GLN A 32 -9.57 -2.42 2.93
N GLN A 33 -9.15 -3.50 3.59
CA GLN A 33 -9.38 -4.86 3.10
C GLN A 33 -10.87 -5.24 3.14
N LEU A 34 -11.59 -4.85 4.21
CA LEU A 34 -13.03 -5.08 4.30
C LEU A 34 -13.80 -4.31 3.21
N TYR A 35 -13.45 -3.06 2.99
CA TYR A 35 -13.98 -2.20 1.95
C TYR A 35 -13.80 -2.85 0.56
N ASN A 36 -12.56 -3.17 0.16
CA ASN A 36 -12.28 -3.79 -1.13
C ASN A 36 -13.03 -5.14 -1.32
N THR A 37 -13.14 -5.91 -0.23
CA THR A 37 -13.88 -7.19 -0.26
C THR A 37 -15.38 -6.97 -0.44
N SER A 38 -15.94 -5.96 0.24
CA SER A 38 -17.37 -5.63 0.14
C SER A 38 -17.78 -5.22 -1.27
N ASP A 39 -16.98 -4.38 -1.94
CA ASP A 39 -17.23 -3.98 -3.33
C ASP A 39 -17.34 -5.21 -4.26
N VAL A 40 -16.35 -6.11 -4.17
CA VAL A 40 -16.33 -7.34 -4.98
C VAL A 40 -17.52 -8.24 -4.66
N MET A 41 -17.88 -8.38 -3.39
CA MET A 41 -19.03 -9.20 -2.97
C MET A 41 -20.36 -8.61 -3.44
N ILE A 42 -20.55 -7.29 -3.34
CA ILE A 42 -21.76 -6.60 -3.79
C ILE A 42 -21.92 -6.75 -5.30
N VAL A 43 -20.86 -6.47 -6.07
CA VAL A 43 -20.86 -6.66 -7.53
C VAL A 43 -21.19 -8.11 -7.90
N GLY A 44 -20.53 -9.08 -7.27
CA GLY A 44 -20.76 -10.50 -7.56
C GLY A 44 -22.18 -10.97 -7.24
N ARG A 45 -22.75 -10.53 -6.12
CA ARG A 45 -24.07 -10.95 -5.66
C ARG A 45 -25.21 -10.32 -6.45
N PHE A 46 -25.11 -9.05 -6.80
CA PHE A 46 -26.22 -8.28 -7.39
C PHE A 46 -26.11 -8.11 -8.90
N LEU A 47 -24.88 -8.05 -9.47
CA LEU A 47 -24.68 -7.88 -10.91
C LEU A 47 -24.25 -9.19 -11.61
N GLY A 48 -24.00 -10.25 -10.83
CA GLY A 48 -23.72 -11.58 -11.33
C GLY A 48 -22.28 -11.81 -11.81
N GLN A 49 -22.04 -13.05 -12.27
CA GLN A 49 -20.67 -13.53 -12.58
C GLN A 49 -19.97 -12.74 -13.69
N LYS A 50 -20.70 -12.26 -14.69
CA LYS A 50 -20.13 -11.51 -15.82
C LYS A 50 -19.50 -10.19 -15.34
N SER A 51 -20.21 -9.44 -14.49
CA SER A 51 -19.72 -8.19 -13.92
C SER A 51 -18.58 -8.43 -12.93
N LEU A 52 -18.65 -9.51 -12.14
CA LEU A 52 -17.56 -9.92 -11.25
C LEU A 52 -16.29 -10.26 -12.04
N ALA A 53 -16.42 -10.98 -13.16
CA ALA A 53 -15.32 -11.29 -14.06
C ALA A 53 -14.72 -10.01 -14.70
N ALA A 54 -15.58 -9.02 -15.03
CA ALA A 54 -15.15 -7.75 -15.58
C ALA A 54 -14.30 -6.94 -14.58
N VAL A 55 -14.72 -6.85 -13.31
CA VAL A 55 -13.94 -6.22 -12.23
C VAL A 55 -12.63 -6.98 -11.99
N GLY A 56 -12.70 -8.32 -11.94
CA GLY A 56 -11.51 -9.16 -11.76
C GLY A 56 -10.47 -9.00 -12.87
N ALA A 57 -10.91 -8.88 -14.14
CA ALA A 57 -10.02 -8.67 -15.28
C ALA A 57 -9.29 -7.32 -15.25
N THR A 58 -9.84 -6.33 -14.52
CA THR A 58 -9.22 -5.00 -14.37
C THR A 58 -8.37 -4.84 -13.13
N SER A 59 -8.33 -5.83 -12.23
CA SER A 59 -7.64 -5.70 -10.94
C SER A 59 -6.15 -5.34 -11.07
N ALA A 60 -5.45 -5.93 -12.04
CA ALA A 60 -4.04 -5.61 -12.27
C ALA A 60 -3.83 -4.15 -12.72
N ILE A 61 -4.74 -3.62 -13.55
CA ILE A 61 -4.70 -2.21 -14.00
C ILE A 61 -5.05 -1.29 -12.83
N PHE A 62 -6.05 -1.66 -12.03
CA PHE A 62 -6.45 -0.94 -10.82
C PHE A 62 -5.26 -0.84 -9.84
N ASP A 63 -4.62 -1.96 -9.52
CA ASP A 63 -3.47 -2.01 -8.61
C ASP A 63 -2.29 -1.20 -9.13
N LEU A 64 -2.07 -1.21 -10.45
CA LEU A 64 -1.01 -0.40 -11.08
C LEU A 64 -1.29 1.10 -10.92
N ILE A 65 -2.48 1.56 -11.29
CA ILE A 65 -2.84 2.99 -11.31
C ILE A 65 -3.03 3.53 -9.90
N VAL A 66 -3.85 2.86 -9.10
CA VAL A 66 -4.13 3.29 -7.72
C VAL A 66 -2.90 3.11 -6.85
N GLY A 67 -2.19 1.98 -6.98
CA GLY A 67 -0.94 1.72 -6.27
C GLY A 67 0.14 2.75 -6.60
N PHE A 68 0.25 3.15 -7.87
CA PHE A 68 1.15 4.24 -8.28
C PHE A 68 0.75 5.57 -7.62
N ALA A 69 -0.53 5.96 -7.68
CA ALA A 69 -1.01 7.22 -7.10
C ALA A 69 -0.80 7.26 -5.57
N VAL A 70 -1.11 6.16 -4.87
CA VAL A 70 -0.87 6.03 -3.43
C VAL A 70 0.63 6.07 -3.11
N GLY A 71 1.45 5.39 -3.90
CA GLY A 71 2.92 5.42 -3.76
C GLY A 71 3.47 6.84 -3.90
N VAL A 72 3.05 7.57 -4.94
CA VAL A 72 3.44 8.97 -5.15
C VAL A 72 3.04 9.84 -3.96
N GLY A 73 1.80 9.74 -3.49
CA GLY A 73 1.31 10.50 -2.34
C GLY A 73 2.09 10.20 -1.06
N ASN A 74 2.36 8.94 -0.79
CA ASN A 74 3.16 8.52 0.37
C ASN A 74 4.61 9.03 0.27
N GLY A 75 5.21 9.01 -0.92
CA GLY A 75 6.56 9.53 -1.15
C GLY A 75 6.67 11.02 -0.86
N MET A 76 5.73 11.81 -1.36
CA MET A 76 5.67 13.25 -1.06
C MET A 76 5.41 13.50 0.43
N GLY A 77 4.60 12.66 1.09
CA GLY A 77 4.34 12.72 2.53
C GLY A 77 5.60 12.59 3.40
N ILE A 78 6.64 11.90 2.93
CA ILE A 78 7.93 11.78 3.61
C ILE A 78 8.60 13.17 3.79
N ILE A 79 8.60 13.99 2.73
CA ILE A 79 9.20 15.33 2.76
C ILE A 79 8.41 16.24 3.67
N ILE A 80 7.08 16.14 3.66
CA ILE A 80 6.19 16.88 4.56
C ILE A 80 6.46 16.50 6.01
N ALA A 81 6.56 15.20 6.33
CA ALA A 81 6.89 14.72 7.67
C ALA A 81 8.28 15.17 8.14
N ARG A 82 9.27 15.23 7.23
CA ARG A 82 10.61 15.75 7.51
C ARG A 82 10.57 17.23 7.88
N ASN A 83 9.87 18.06 7.10
CA ASN A 83 9.74 19.50 7.37
C ASN A 83 8.96 19.76 8.66
N TYR A 84 7.97 18.93 8.97
CA TYR A 84 7.28 18.97 10.26
C TYR A 84 8.24 18.66 11.41
N GLY A 85 9.04 17.60 11.29
CA GLY A 85 10.06 17.25 12.30
C GLY A 85 11.13 18.32 12.49
N ALA A 86 11.52 19.02 11.41
CA ALA A 86 12.43 20.15 11.45
C ALA A 86 11.82 21.43 12.07
N LYS A 87 10.52 21.41 12.43
CA LYS A 87 9.76 22.58 12.90
C LYS A 87 9.83 23.78 11.94
N ASN A 88 9.98 23.51 10.65
CA ASN A 88 10.06 24.53 9.60
C ASN A 88 8.69 24.70 8.90
N GLU A 89 7.84 25.55 9.48
CA GLU A 89 6.47 25.76 8.97
C GLU A 89 6.42 26.36 7.56
N ASP A 90 7.40 27.20 7.19
CA ASP A 90 7.46 27.80 5.85
C ASP A 90 7.70 26.71 4.79
N GLN A 91 8.74 25.90 4.96
CA GLN A 91 9.02 24.77 4.07
C GLN A 91 7.92 23.70 4.10
N LEU A 92 7.27 23.51 5.25
CA LEU A 92 6.13 22.60 5.38
C LEU A 92 4.98 23.04 4.46
N ARG A 93 4.55 24.33 4.52
CA ARG A 93 3.49 24.87 3.69
C ARG A 93 3.85 24.87 2.21
N LYS A 94 5.08 25.24 1.86
CA LYS A 94 5.57 25.16 0.47
C LYS A 94 5.57 23.71 -0.05
N SER A 95 5.94 22.74 0.79
CA SER A 95 5.88 21.32 0.43
C SER A 95 4.45 20.85 0.17
N VAL A 96 3.48 21.27 0.98
CA VAL A 96 2.06 20.94 0.76
C VAL A 96 1.54 21.60 -0.53
N ALA A 97 1.86 22.87 -0.76
CA ALA A 97 1.50 23.59 -2.00
C ALA A 97 2.06 22.87 -3.24
N ALA A 98 3.36 22.61 -3.24
CA ALA A 98 4.03 21.92 -4.35
C ALA A 98 3.48 20.50 -4.56
N THR A 99 3.20 19.73 -3.48
CA THR A 99 2.56 18.41 -3.58
C THR A 99 1.19 18.48 -4.21
N THR A 100 0.39 19.50 -3.88
CA THR A 100 -0.94 19.71 -4.49
C THR A 100 -0.83 19.98 -5.99
N VAL A 101 0.12 20.82 -6.40
CA VAL A 101 0.37 21.12 -7.83
C VAL A 101 0.85 19.87 -8.58
N ILE A 102 1.86 19.18 -8.05
CA ILE A 102 2.41 17.97 -8.67
C ILE A 102 1.32 16.90 -8.78
N GLY A 103 0.54 16.69 -7.72
CA GLY A 103 -0.54 15.70 -7.70
C GLY A 103 -1.65 16.03 -8.69
N GLY A 104 -1.99 17.31 -8.85
CA GLY A 104 -2.93 17.75 -9.87
C GLY A 104 -2.42 17.45 -11.28
N ILE A 105 -1.18 17.79 -11.58
CA ILE A 105 -0.55 17.51 -12.88
C ILE A 105 -0.49 16.00 -13.15
N LEU A 106 -0.04 15.20 -12.17
CA LEU A 106 0.05 13.75 -12.31
C LEU A 106 -1.33 13.12 -12.49
N SER A 107 -2.34 13.62 -11.79
CA SER A 107 -3.72 13.13 -11.96
C SER A 107 -4.23 13.40 -13.37
N LEU A 108 -4.01 14.60 -13.91
CA LEU A 108 -4.38 14.95 -15.29
C LEU A 108 -3.62 14.07 -16.30
N LEU A 109 -2.34 13.80 -16.06
CA LEU A 109 -1.54 12.92 -16.91
C LEU A 109 -2.08 11.49 -16.91
N VAL A 110 -2.41 10.95 -15.73
CA VAL A 110 -3.00 9.61 -15.60
C VAL A 110 -4.36 9.52 -16.27
N ILE A 111 -5.21 10.53 -16.13
CA ILE A 111 -6.51 10.61 -16.82
C ILE A 111 -6.29 10.63 -18.34
N PHE A 112 -5.38 11.46 -18.84
CA PHE A 112 -5.08 11.55 -20.27
C PHE A 112 -4.57 10.23 -20.85
N ILE A 113 -3.56 9.63 -20.21
CA ILE A 113 -3.00 8.34 -20.63
C ILE A 113 -4.07 7.25 -20.55
N GLY A 114 -4.88 7.23 -19.48
CA GLY A 114 -5.96 6.28 -19.31
C GLY A 114 -7.05 6.42 -20.37
N THR A 115 -7.46 7.64 -20.68
CA THR A 115 -8.50 7.88 -21.70
C THR A 115 -8.08 7.33 -23.07
N VAL A 116 -6.81 7.48 -23.46
CA VAL A 116 -6.29 7.04 -24.75
C VAL A 116 -5.87 5.55 -24.74
N GLY A 117 -5.24 5.12 -23.66
CA GLY A 117 -4.54 3.82 -23.61
C GLY A 117 -5.33 2.67 -22.99
N LEU A 118 -6.39 2.94 -22.25
CA LEU A 118 -7.05 1.92 -21.43
C LEU A 118 -7.72 0.81 -22.25
N TYR A 119 -8.42 1.16 -23.34
CA TYR A 119 -9.08 0.17 -24.18
C TYR A 119 -8.09 -0.74 -24.93
N PRO A 120 -7.05 -0.19 -25.60
CA PRO A 120 -5.97 -1.01 -26.15
C PRO A 120 -5.26 -1.89 -25.10
N LEU A 121 -5.07 -1.38 -23.90
CA LEU A 121 -4.43 -2.13 -22.81
C LEU A 121 -5.27 -3.34 -22.38
N LEU A 122 -6.59 -3.19 -22.26
CA LEU A 122 -7.50 -4.30 -21.96
C LEU A 122 -7.46 -5.39 -23.05
N GLN A 123 -7.39 -4.99 -24.32
CA GLN A 123 -7.25 -5.92 -25.44
C GLN A 123 -5.90 -6.65 -25.40
N PHE A 124 -4.82 -5.90 -25.17
CA PHE A 124 -3.46 -6.47 -25.04
C PHE A 124 -3.35 -7.48 -23.91
N LEU A 125 -4.05 -7.24 -22.80
CA LEU A 125 -4.12 -8.17 -21.66
C LEU A 125 -5.01 -9.38 -21.91
N GLY A 126 -5.61 -9.49 -23.09
CA GLY A 126 -6.46 -10.64 -23.47
C GLY A 126 -7.81 -10.66 -22.78
N THR A 127 -8.36 -9.49 -22.40
CA THR A 127 -9.71 -9.42 -21.81
C THR A 127 -10.74 -9.95 -22.81
N PRO A 128 -11.54 -10.96 -22.44
CA PRO A 128 -12.54 -11.53 -23.36
C PRO A 128 -13.53 -10.49 -23.89
N SER A 129 -13.87 -10.58 -25.18
CA SER A 129 -14.80 -9.64 -25.84
C SER A 129 -16.16 -9.54 -25.14
N ALA A 130 -16.61 -10.63 -24.49
CA ALA A 130 -17.86 -10.68 -23.75
C ALA A 130 -17.91 -9.75 -22.53
N ILE A 131 -16.75 -9.38 -21.93
CA ILE A 131 -16.67 -8.56 -20.72
C ILE A 131 -15.87 -7.26 -20.92
N VAL A 132 -15.16 -7.07 -22.04
CA VAL A 132 -14.28 -5.92 -22.25
C VAL A 132 -14.99 -4.57 -22.09
N ALA A 133 -16.23 -4.46 -22.55
CA ALA A 133 -17.02 -3.24 -22.42
C ALA A 133 -17.33 -2.91 -20.96
N GLN A 134 -17.70 -3.91 -20.14
CA GLN A 134 -17.95 -3.70 -18.71
C GLN A 134 -16.64 -3.41 -17.95
N SER A 135 -15.57 -4.12 -18.30
CA SER A 135 -14.22 -3.85 -17.76
C SER A 135 -13.78 -2.42 -18.05
N TYR A 136 -13.97 -1.95 -19.28
CA TYR A 136 -13.65 -0.57 -19.65
C TYR A 136 -14.49 0.46 -18.88
N LEU A 137 -15.80 0.26 -18.77
CA LEU A 137 -16.68 1.16 -18.02
C LEU A 137 -16.28 1.27 -16.54
N TYR A 138 -15.96 0.16 -15.90
CA TYR A 138 -15.53 0.15 -14.50
C TYR A 138 -14.20 0.88 -14.32
N ILE A 139 -13.16 0.45 -15.04
CA ILE A 139 -11.82 0.98 -14.83
C ILE A 139 -11.65 2.44 -15.33
N SER A 140 -12.36 2.84 -16.41
CA SER A 140 -12.35 4.22 -16.88
C SER A 140 -12.99 5.17 -15.85
N THR A 141 -14.02 4.73 -15.13
CA THR A 141 -14.60 5.48 -14.02
C THR A 141 -13.54 5.73 -12.93
N ILE A 142 -12.80 4.70 -12.52
CA ILE A 142 -11.72 4.83 -11.52
C ILE A 142 -10.61 5.77 -12.01
N VAL A 143 -10.18 5.62 -13.26
CA VAL A 143 -9.14 6.47 -13.86
C VAL A 143 -9.56 7.94 -13.92
N ASN A 144 -10.81 8.21 -14.33
CA ASN A 144 -11.33 9.57 -14.34
C ASN A 144 -11.46 10.18 -12.94
N GLY A 145 -11.66 9.34 -11.92
CA GLY A 145 -11.70 9.74 -10.50
C GLY A 145 -10.34 9.80 -9.80
N VAL A 146 -9.22 9.52 -10.48
CA VAL A 146 -7.90 9.42 -9.83
C VAL A 146 -7.47 10.69 -9.10
N ALA A 147 -7.91 11.87 -9.56
CA ALA A 147 -7.65 13.14 -8.88
C ALA A 147 -8.28 13.20 -7.48
N VAL A 148 -9.46 12.63 -7.32
CA VAL A 148 -10.15 12.51 -6.03
C VAL A 148 -9.41 11.52 -5.13
N THR A 149 -9.03 10.38 -5.68
CA THR A 149 -8.22 9.37 -4.95
C THR A 149 -6.91 9.98 -4.47
N PHE A 150 -6.24 10.77 -5.32
CA PHE A 150 -5.02 11.48 -4.93
C PHE A 150 -5.30 12.51 -3.82
N ALA A 151 -6.33 13.35 -3.96
CA ALA A 151 -6.69 14.37 -2.96
C ALA A 151 -7.01 13.75 -1.59
N TYR A 152 -7.78 12.64 -1.58
CA TYR A 152 -8.06 11.89 -0.35
C TYR A 152 -6.78 11.35 0.28
N ASN A 153 -5.93 10.67 -0.50
CA ASN A 153 -4.66 10.12 0.00
C ASN A 153 -3.69 11.21 0.46
N LEU A 154 -3.65 12.36 -0.22
CA LEU A 154 -2.88 13.52 0.21
C LEU A 154 -3.35 14.00 1.58
N CYS A 155 -4.65 14.26 1.77
CA CYS A 155 -5.19 14.72 3.05
C CYS A 155 -4.90 13.72 4.18
N ALA A 156 -5.12 12.42 3.96
CA ALA A 156 -4.80 11.37 4.92
C ALA A 156 -3.30 11.29 5.20
N GLY A 157 -2.45 11.45 4.17
CA GLY A 157 -1.00 11.50 4.28
C GLY A 157 -0.50 12.70 5.08
N LEU A 158 -1.10 13.88 4.90
CA LEU A 158 -0.82 15.09 5.68
C LEU A 158 -1.07 14.88 7.16
N LEU A 159 -2.21 14.27 7.50
CA LEU A 159 -2.53 13.95 8.90
C LEU A 159 -1.54 12.97 9.50
N ARG A 160 -1.21 11.90 8.78
CA ARG A 160 -0.17 10.94 9.21
C ARG A 160 1.20 11.62 9.36
N ALA A 161 1.57 12.50 8.44
CA ALA A 161 2.85 13.20 8.47
C ALA A 161 3.06 14.04 9.75
N VAL A 162 1.98 14.53 10.37
CA VAL A 162 2.02 15.30 11.63
C VAL A 162 1.67 14.48 12.88
N GLY A 163 1.58 13.15 12.76
CA GLY A 163 1.33 12.26 13.89
C GLY A 163 -0.15 12.00 14.19
N ASP A 164 -1.09 12.43 13.33
CA ASP A 164 -2.54 12.24 13.53
C ASP A 164 -3.07 11.08 12.67
N SER A 165 -2.62 9.85 12.95
CA SER A 165 -3.10 8.65 12.26
C SER A 165 -4.55 8.29 12.61
N LEU A 166 -5.03 8.71 13.77
CA LEU A 166 -6.39 8.42 14.24
C LEU A 166 -7.44 9.19 13.41
N ALA A 167 -7.19 10.46 13.10
CA ALA A 167 -8.09 11.23 12.23
C ALA A 167 -8.14 10.64 10.82
N ALA A 168 -7.00 10.21 10.27
CA ALA A 168 -6.98 9.52 8.97
C ALA A 168 -7.81 8.24 8.98
N LEU A 169 -7.78 7.45 10.06
CA LEU A 169 -8.61 6.26 10.24
C LEU A 169 -10.11 6.62 10.25
N TYR A 170 -10.53 7.64 10.99
CA TYR A 170 -11.94 8.03 11.03
C TYR A 170 -12.49 8.40 9.66
N PHE A 171 -11.72 9.14 8.87
CA PHE A 171 -12.13 9.51 7.50
C PHE A 171 -12.17 8.31 6.55
N LEU A 172 -11.29 7.32 6.74
CA LEU A 172 -11.37 6.07 6.00
C LEU A 172 -12.62 5.27 6.35
N ILE A 173 -12.96 5.15 7.64
CA ILE A 173 -14.19 4.45 8.08
C ILE A 173 -15.43 5.09 7.47
N ILE A 174 -15.51 6.43 7.49
CA ILE A 174 -16.62 7.17 6.88
C ILE A 174 -16.68 6.89 5.37
N ALA A 175 -15.54 6.93 4.68
CA ALA A 175 -15.48 6.59 3.26
C ALA A 175 -15.97 5.16 2.99
N ALA A 176 -15.52 4.19 3.77
CA ALA A 176 -15.87 2.78 3.60
C ALA A 176 -17.38 2.54 3.80
N ILE A 177 -17.96 3.10 4.87
CA ILE A 177 -19.40 2.97 5.14
C ILE A 177 -20.21 3.64 4.02
N LEU A 178 -19.85 4.86 3.65
CA LEU A 178 -20.55 5.60 2.59
C LEU A 178 -20.47 4.88 1.24
N ASN A 179 -19.30 4.33 0.91
CA ASN A 179 -19.14 3.56 -0.33
C ASN A 179 -20.07 2.32 -0.35
N ILE A 180 -20.07 1.49 0.71
CA ILE A 180 -20.94 0.31 0.79
C ILE A 180 -22.42 0.70 0.64
N LEU A 181 -22.85 1.78 1.28
CA LEU A 181 -24.22 2.27 1.16
C LEU A 181 -24.55 2.74 -0.25
N LEU A 182 -23.63 3.46 -0.90
CA LEU A 182 -23.79 3.94 -2.27
C LEU A 182 -23.77 2.81 -3.27
N ASP A 183 -22.91 1.80 -3.10
CA ASP A 183 -22.87 0.60 -3.95
C ASP A 183 -24.20 -0.11 -3.93
N LEU A 184 -24.73 -0.39 -2.75
CA LEU A 184 -26.02 -1.02 -2.59
C LEU A 184 -27.13 -0.16 -3.22
N TYR A 185 -27.16 1.14 -2.96
CA TYR A 185 -28.17 2.03 -3.51
C TYR A 185 -28.11 2.12 -5.04
N PHE A 186 -26.93 2.30 -5.62
CA PHE A 186 -26.74 2.45 -7.07
C PHE A 186 -27.08 1.16 -7.81
N ILE A 187 -26.74 0.01 -7.25
CA ILE A 187 -26.95 -1.27 -7.87
C ILE A 187 -28.41 -1.72 -7.73
N THR A 188 -29.01 -1.61 -6.51
CA THR A 188 -30.33 -2.17 -6.25
C THR A 188 -31.48 -1.23 -6.58
N GLN A 189 -31.30 0.10 -6.44
CA GLN A 189 -32.38 1.07 -6.66
C GLN A 189 -32.25 1.77 -8.02
N LEU A 190 -31.02 2.17 -8.41
CA LEU A 190 -30.81 2.85 -9.67
C LEU A 190 -30.48 1.89 -10.83
N HIS A 191 -30.28 0.60 -10.53
CA HIS A 191 -29.94 -0.44 -11.52
C HIS A 191 -28.74 -0.06 -12.42
N LEU A 192 -27.79 0.71 -11.88
CA LEU A 192 -26.57 1.05 -12.59
C LEU A 192 -25.68 -0.21 -12.66
N GLY A 193 -25.06 -0.40 -13.80
CA GLY A 193 -24.18 -1.54 -14.04
C GLY A 193 -22.89 -1.49 -13.20
N VAL A 194 -21.86 -2.23 -13.63
CA VAL A 194 -20.58 -2.38 -12.94
C VAL A 194 -19.85 -1.06 -12.65
N GLN A 195 -20.10 -0.03 -13.43
CA GLN A 195 -19.55 1.34 -13.20
C GLN A 195 -20.01 1.96 -11.88
N SER A 196 -21.12 1.48 -11.29
CA SER A 196 -21.65 1.98 -10.02
C SER A 196 -20.63 1.87 -8.89
N ALA A 197 -19.90 0.75 -8.81
CA ALA A 197 -18.86 0.54 -7.82
C ALA A 197 -17.73 1.59 -7.93
N GLY A 198 -17.32 1.92 -9.16
CA GLY A 198 -16.37 3.02 -9.38
C GLY A 198 -16.92 4.39 -8.97
N ILE A 199 -18.18 4.69 -9.31
CA ILE A 199 -18.84 5.96 -8.97
C ILE A 199 -18.99 6.09 -7.44
N ALA A 200 -19.45 5.04 -6.77
CA ALA A 200 -19.60 5.02 -5.31
C ALA A 200 -18.24 5.28 -4.61
N THR A 201 -17.18 4.64 -5.10
CA THR A 201 -15.81 4.87 -4.61
C THR A 201 -15.41 6.34 -4.72
N ILE A 202 -15.59 6.96 -5.90
CA ILE A 202 -15.22 8.37 -6.12
C ILE A 202 -16.03 9.30 -5.22
N ILE A 203 -17.33 9.09 -5.10
CA ILE A 203 -18.20 9.93 -4.24
C ILE A 203 -17.79 9.79 -2.77
N ALA A 204 -17.59 8.56 -2.29
CA ALA A 204 -17.19 8.30 -0.91
C ALA A 204 -15.82 8.92 -0.57
N GLN A 205 -14.85 8.78 -1.48
CA GLN A 205 -13.53 9.41 -1.33
C GLN A 205 -13.60 10.93 -1.43
N SER A 206 -14.43 11.50 -2.33
CA SER A 206 -14.65 12.95 -2.42
C SER A 206 -15.20 13.51 -1.11
N PHE A 207 -16.21 12.86 -0.57
CA PHE A 207 -16.82 13.29 0.70
C PHE A 207 -15.80 13.23 1.85
N SER A 208 -15.05 12.14 1.94
CA SER A 208 -14.01 12.00 2.97
C SER A 208 -12.86 12.97 2.78
N ALA A 209 -12.44 13.27 1.55
CA ALA A 209 -11.42 14.28 1.28
C ALA A 209 -11.89 15.67 1.73
N LEU A 210 -13.14 16.02 1.47
CA LEU A 210 -13.73 17.28 1.94
C LEU A 210 -13.77 17.35 3.47
N LEU A 211 -14.24 16.31 4.14
CA LEU A 211 -14.26 16.26 5.62
C LEU A 211 -12.84 16.37 6.19
N CYS A 212 -11.88 15.66 5.58
CA CYS A 212 -10.47 15.71 5.96
C CYS A 212 -9.89 17.11 5.79
N PHE A 213 -10.19 17.79 4.68
CA PHE A 213 -9.79 19.17 4.42
C PHE A 213 -10.37 20.15 5.47
N PHE A 214 -11.66 20.05 5.79
CA PHE A 214 -12.28 20.88 6.83
C PHE A 214 -11.69 20.60 8.22
N TYR A 215 -11.38 19.34 8.51
CA TYR A 215 -10.67 18.99 9.74
C TYR A 215 -9.29 19.63 9.80
N ILE A 216 -8.48 19.50 8.72
CA ILE A 216 -7.16 20.12 8.62
C ILE A 216 -7.29 21.64 8.83
N ARG A 217 -8.24 22.28 8.15
CA ARG A 217 -8.47 23.73 8.28
C ARG A 217 -8.78 24.18 9.71
N LYS A 218 -9.53 23.36 10.45
CA LYS A 218 -9.96 23.71 11.83
C LYS A 218 -8.95 23.31 12.89
N LYS A 219 -8.24 22.21 12.70
CA LYS A 219 -7.40 21.56 13.74
C LYS A 219 -5.91 21.62 13.48
N VAL A 220 -5.51 21.76 12.23
CA VAL A 220 -4.11 21.73 11.77
C VAL A 220 -3.85 22.84 10.72
N PRO A 221 -4.25 24.10 10.97
CA PRO A 221 -4.23 25.15 9.95
C PRO A 221 -2.83 25.45 9.43
N PHE A 222 -1.78 25.15 10.17
CA PHE A 222 -0.40 25.32 9.74
C PHE A 222 0.01 24.40 8.57
N LEU A 223 -0.78 23.36 8.26
CA LEU A 223 -0.59 22.54 7.05
C LEU A 223 -1.16 23.16 5.79
N LEU A 224 -2.08 24.12 5.91
CA LEU A 224 -2.71 24.70 4.74
C LEU A 224 -1.82 25.77 4.12
N PRO A 225 -1.48 25.60 2.84
CA PRO A 225 -0.72 26.61 2.14
C PRO A 225 -1.58 27.86 1.87
N SER A 226 -0.97 29.03 1.98
CA SER A 226 -1.50 30.29 1.52
C SER A 226 -1.10 30.53 0.06
N ARG A 227 -1.66 31.56 -0.60
CA ARG A 227 -1.28 31.89 -1.97
C ARG A 227 0.22 32.20 -2.13
N LYS A 228 0.89 32.66 -1.06
CA LYS A 228 2.31 32.98 -1.05
C LYS A 228 3.21 31.73 -1.03
N ASP A 229 2.65 30.55 -0.66
CA ASP A 229 3.41 29.31 -0.55
C ASP A 229 3.49 28.58 -1.90
N PHE A 230 2.68 28.98 -2.91
CA PHE A 230 2.73 28.44 -4.26
C PHE A 230 3.87 29.10 -5.06
N VAL A 231 5.10 28.89 -4.60
CA VAL A 231 6.32 29.39 -5.23
C VAL A 231 7.06 28.27 -5.91
N TRP A 232 7.63 28.54 -7.09
CA TRP A 232 8.49 27.59 -7.77
C TRP A 232 9.85 27.52 -7.08
N ASP A 233 10.08 26.47 -6.30
CA ASP A 233 11.39 26.11 -5.75
C ASP A 233 11.88 24.82 -6.44
N GLN A 234 12.84 24.96 -7.34
CA GLN A 234 13.33 23.86 -8.16
C GLN A 234 13.83 22.68 -7.31
N ARG A 235 14.52 22.94 -6.19
CA ARG A 235 15.05 21.88 -5.33
C ARG A 235 13.92 21.11 -4.64
N LEU A 236 12.95 21.84 -4.08
CA LEU A 236 11.78 21.25 -3.45
C LEU A 236 10.95 20.41 -4.41
N TYR A 237 10.67 20.94 -5.61
CA TYR A 237 9.92 20.22 -6.65
C TYR A 237 10.68 18.96 -7.11
N GLN A 238 11.98 19.04 -7.34
CA GLN A 238 12.80 17.89 -7.70
C GLN A 238 12.81 16.83 -6.60
N ASP A 239 12.89 17.22 -5.33
CA ASP A 239 12.83 16.28 -4.21
C ASP A 239 11.47 15.59 -4.12
N LEU A 240 10.38 16.34 -4.19
CA LEU A 240 9.01 15.82 -4.15
C LEU A 240 8.72 14.87 -5.31
N ILE A 241 9.02 15.30 -6.54
CA ILE A 241 8.82 14.49 -7.76
C ILE A 241 9.65 13.21 -7.67
N SER A 242 10.95 13.33 -7.37
CA SER A 242 11.81 12.16 -7.35
C SER A 242 11.46 11.18 -6.20
N GLN A 243 11.06 11.67 -5.04
CA GLN A 243 10.61 10.81 -3.94
C GLN A 243 9.26 10.16 -4.26
N GLY A 244 8.31 10.94 -4.77
CA GLY A 244 6.99 10.46 -5.17
C GLY A 244 7.06 9.43 -6.29
N LEU A 245 7.73 9.78 -7.41
CA LEU A 245 7.88 8.85 -8.54
C LEU A 245 8.60 7.57 -8.14
N THR A 246 9.64 7.65 -7.32
CA THR A 246 10.35 6.45 -6.86
C THR A 246 9.42 5.50 -6.12
N MET A 247 8.59 6.01 -5.20
CA MET A 247 7.63 5.17 -4.48
C MET A 247 6.49 4.66 -5.37
N GLY A 248 6.00 5.49 -6.29
CA GLY A 248 5.02 5.06 -7.29
C GLY A 248 5.57 3.94 -8.19
N LEU A 249 6.80 4.09 -8.67
CA LEU A 249 7.48 3.06 -9.48
C LEU A 249 7.72 1.77 -8.69
N MET A 250 8.10 1.87 -7.41
CA MET A 250 8.22 0.68 -6.54
C MET A 250 6.91 -0.11 -6.48
N SER A 251 5.78 0.58 -6.25
CA SER A 251 4.46 -0.06 -6.22
C SER A 251 4.14 -0.74 -7.56
N SER A 252 4.42 -0.06 -8.68
CA SER A 252 4.21 -0.60 -10.03
C SER A 252 5.08 -1.83 -10.31
N ILE A 253 6.35 -1.80 -9.92
CA ILE A 253 7.29 -2.93 -10.09
C ILE A 253 6.82 -4.15 -9.31
N VAL A 254 6.38 -3.96 -8.07
CA VAL A 254 5.82 -5.05 -7.24
C VAL A 254 4.56 -5.64 -7.88
N SER A 255 3.64 -4.79 -8.37
CA SER A 255 2.43 -5.25 -9.06
C SER A 255 2.75 -6.07 -10.33
N ILE A 256 3.67 -5.59 -11.15
CA ILE A 256 4.15 -6.32 -12.35
C ILE A 256 4.73 -7.68 -11.96
N GLY A 257 5.59 -7.73 -10.93
CA GLY A 257 6.18 -8.97 -10.44
C GLY A 257 5.11 -9.97 -9.95
N THR A 258 4.04 -9.48 -9.34
CA THR A 258 2.92 -10.31 -8.89
C THR A 258 2.15 -10.91 -10.07
N VAL A 259 1.90 -10.12 -11.12
CA VAL A 259 1.25 -10.60 -12.36
C VAL A 259 2.10 -11.68 -13.05
N ILE A 260 3.42 -11.48 -13.15
CA ILE A 260 4.33 -12.46 -13.72
C ILE A 260 4.30 -13.77 -12.94
N LEU A 261 4.38 -13.72 -11.61
CA LEU A 261 4.30 -14.92 -10.78
C LEU A 261 2.94 -15.61 -10.92
N GLN A 262 1.84 -14.82 -10.96
CA GLN A 262 0.48 -15.36 -11.13
C GLN A 262 0.33 -16.09 -12.48
N SER A 263 0.97 -15.61 -13.55
CA SER A 263 0.94 -16.28 -14.84
C SER A 263 1.57 -17.68 -14.81
N ALA A 264 2.60 -17.88 -14.01
CA ALA A 264 3.21 -19.19 -13.78
C ALA A 264 2.30 -20.10 -12.94
N ILE A 265 1.67 -19.56 -11.89
CA ILE A 265 0.73 -20.30 -11.04
C ILE A 265 -0.45 -20.81 -11.85
N ASN A 266 -0.97 -20.00 -12.77
CA ASN A 266 -2.11 -20.35 -13.63
C ASN A 266 -1.84 -21.60 -14.50
N LYS A 267 -0.57 -21.89 -14.82
CA LYS A 267 -0.19 -23.09 -15.58
C LYS A 267 -0.15 -24.38 -14.75
N LEU A 268 -0.20 -24.28 -13.42
CA LEU A 268 -0.11 -25.42 -12.50
C LEU A 268 -1.45 -26.09 -12.20
N GLY A 269 -2.55 -25.55 -12.73
CA GLY A 269 -3.88 -26.13 -12.61
C GLY A 269 -4.75 -25.56 -11.50
N MET A 270 -6.05 -25.85 -11.58
CA MET A 270 -7.09 -25.20 -10.75
C MET A 270 -6.91 -25.41 -9.24
N THR A 271 -6.50 -26.61 -8.81
CA THR A 271 -6.29 -26.92 -7.39
C THR A 271 -5.18 -26.03 -6.80
N ILE A 272 -4.08 -25.84 -7.53
CA ILE A 272 -2.97 -24.99 -7.10
C ILE A 272 -3.39 -23.51 -7.09
N ILE A 273 -4.12 -23.05 -8.10
CA ILE A 273 -4.65 -21.67 -8.16
C ILE A 273 -5.51 -21.41 -6.91
N SER A 274 -6.46 -22.30 -6.61
CA SER A 274 -7.36 -22.15 -5.45
C SER A 274 -6.60 -22.19 -4.12
N ALA A 275 -5.62 -23.09 -4.02
CA ALA A 275 -4.74 -23.17 -2.84
C ALA A 275 -3.95 -21.86 -2.63
N GLN A 276 -3.37 -21.33 -3.69
CA GLN A 276 -2.59 -20.09 -3.65
C GLN A 276 -3.45 -18.88 -3.29
N ILE A 277 -4.66 -18.76 -3.86
CA ILE A 277 -5.59 -17.66 -3.53
C ILE A 277 -5.95 -17.72 -2.04
N SER A 278 -6.28 -18.90 -1.52
CA SER A 278 -6.64 -19.07 -0.11
C SER A 278 -5.47 -18.75 0.81
N ALA A 279 -4.28 -19.26 0.50
CA ALA A 279 -3.06 -19.00 1.25
C ALA A 279 -2.69 -17.51 1.27
N ARG A 280 -2.75 -16.82 0.10
CA ARG A 280 -2.47 -15.39 0.01
C ARG A 280 -3.47 -14.53 0.79
N ARG A 281 -4.74 -14.90 0.86
CA ARG A 281 -5.72 -14.23 1.71
C ARG A 281 -5.35 -14.32 3.19
N ILE A 282 -5.00 -15.52 3.68
CA ILE A 282 -4.56 -15.72 5.07
C ILE A 282 -3.28 -14.92 5.34
N MET A 283 -2.30 -15.01 4.43
CA MET A 283 -1.03 -14.28 4.53
C MET A 283 -1.26 -12.77 4.60
N SER A 284 -2.15 -12.21 3.78
CA SER A 284 -2.40 -10.76 3.76
C SER A 284 -2.88 -10.25 5.12
N PHE A 285 -3.78 -10.97 5.79
CA PHE A 285 -4.21 -10.61 7.15
C PHE A 285 -3.10 -10.79 8.19
N ALA A 286 -2.32 -11.87 8.10
CA ALA A 286 -1.21 -12.15 9.02
C ALA A 286 -0.12 -11.07 8.97
N LEU A 287 0.09 -10.43 7.82
CA LEU A 287 1.11 -9.41 7.62
C LEU A 287 0.64 -7.98 7.94
N LEU A 288 -0.65 -7.71 8.18
CA LEU A 288 -1.17 -6.36 8.45
C LEU A 288 -0.44 -5.64 9.61
N PRO A 289 -0.16 -6.28 10.77
CA PRO A 289 0.57 -5.61 11.84
C PRO A 289 2.00 -5.22 11.45
N MET A 290 2.70 -6.09 10.71
CA MET A 290 4.04 -5.78 10.19
C MET A 290 4.00 -4.59 9.22
N ALA A 291 3.02 -4.55 8.32
CA ALA A 291 2.82 -3.44 7.40
C ALA A 291 2.52 -2.13 8.15
N ALA A 292 1.71 -2.17 9.20
CA ALA A 292 1.41 -1.00 10.01
C ALA A 292 2.64 -0.47 10.76
N ILE A 293 3.44 -1.35 11.37
CA ILE A 293 4.68 -0.98 12.05
C ILE A 293 5.67 -0.38 11.04
N SER A 294 5.83 -0.99 9.87
CA SER A 294 6.77 -0.52 8.85
C SER A 294 6.36 0.85 8.28
N THR A 295 5.07 1.06 8.01
CA THR A 295 4.53 2.37 7.59
C THR A 295 4.74 3.44 8.66
N SER A 296 4.57 3.08 9.94
CA SER A 296 4.83 3.97 11.07
C SER A 296 6.30 4.38 11.13
N MET A 297 7.21 3.47 10.80
CA MET A 297 8.64 3.75 10.74
C MET A 297 8.99 4.78 9.66
N THR A 298 8.25 4.86 8.56
CA THR A 298 8.46 5.91 7.56
C THR A 298 8.24 7.30 8.17
N THR A 299 7.11 7.51 8.83
CA THR A 299 6.78 8.81 9.46
C THR A 299 7.71 9.11 10.64
N PHE A 300 7.91 8.12 11.52
CA PHE A 300 8.84 8.24 12.66
C PHE A 300 10.24 8.65 12.20
N THR A 301 10.77 7.96 11.22
CA THR A 301 12.11 8.23 10.69
C THR A 301 12.18 9.60 10.01
N SER A 302 11.18 9.96 9.21
CA SER A 302 11.15 11.25 8.52
C SER A 302 11.12 12.43 9.49
N GLN A 303 10.27 12.38 10.52
CA GLN A 303 10.18 13.40 11.55
C GLN A 303 11.49 13.52 12.36
N ASN A 304 12.03 12.38 12.82
CA ASN A 304 13.28 12.36 13.59
C ASN A 304 14.50 12.76 12.74
N PHE A 305 14.48 12.45 11.43
CA PHE A 305 15.51 12.92 10.50
C PHE A 305 15.46 14.45 10.36
N GLY A 306 14.25 15.03 10.20
CA GLY A 306 14.05 16.47 10.20
C GLY A 306 14.52 17.14 11.50
N ALA A 307 14.23 16.52 12.64
CA ALA A 307 14.66 16.97 13.97
C ALA A 307 16.14 16.66 14.26
N LYS A 308 16.91 16.08 13.34
CA LYS A 308 18.32 15.67 13.49
C LYS A 308 18.55 14.67 14.64
N GLN A 309 17.53 13.90 15.03
CA GLN A 309 17.60 12.91 16.11
C GLN A 309 18.04 11.53 15.60
N PHE A 310 19.23 11.41 15.03
CA PHE A 310 19.70 10.19 14.35
C PHE A 310 19.85 8.99 15.29
N ARG A 311 20.30 9.20 16.54
CA ARG A 311 20.38 8.12 17.55
C ARG A 311 19.00 7.55 17.88
N ARG A 312 17.95 8.41 17.84
CA ARG A 312 16.57 7.98 18.07
C ARG A 312 16.06 7.11 16.92
N ILE A 313 16.42 7.43 15.68
CA ILE A 313 16.13 6.60 14.50
C ILE A 313 16.72 5.20 14.67
N GLN A 314 18.00 5.09 15.07
CA GLN A 314 18.64 3.79 15.28
C GLN A 314 17.95 2.94 16.36
N LYS A 315 17.60 3.57 17.50
CA LYS A 315 16.85 2.89 18.57
C LYS A 315 15.47 2.44 18.08
N GLY A 316 14.77 3.29 17.29
CA GLY A 316 13.47 2.98 16.70
C GLY A 316 13.54 1.78 15.75
N VAL A 317 14.54 1.73 14.87
CA VAL A 317 14.75 0.59 13.97
C VAL A 317 14.96 -0.72 14.75
N LYS A 318 15.81 -0.71 15.79
CA LYS A 318 16.02 -1.90 16.63
C LYS A 318 14.73 -2.37 17.31
N GLN A 319 13.95 -1.45 17.88
CA GLN A 319 12.69 -1.78 18.54
C GLN A 319 11.62 -2.26 17.55
N ALA A 320 11.51 -1.63 16.38
CA ALA A 320 10.58 -2.06 15.34
C ALA A 320 10.94 -3.45 14.78
N CYS A 321 12.23 -3.72 14.53
CA CYS A 321 12.69 -5.05 14.11
C CYS A 321 12.40 -6.11 15.17
N LEU A 322 12.59 -5.80 16.46
CA LEU A 322 12.26 -6.71 17.54
C LEU A 322 10.75 -7.01 17.62
N LEU A 323 9.90 -5.97 17.51
CA LEU A 323 8.45 -6.16 17.46
C LEU A 323 8.03 -7.03 16.27
N SER A 324 8.61 -6.75 15.10
CA SER A 324 8.33 -7.52 13.89
C SER A 324 8.79 -8.97 14.02
N LEU A 325 9.94 -9.21 14.67
CA LEU A 325 10.43 -10.56 14.96
C LEU A 325 9.48 -11.33 15.89
N ILE A 326 9.06 -10.69 16.99
CA ILE A 326 8.11 -11.29 17.94
C ILE A 326 6.81 -11.66 17.23
N TRP A 327 6.26 -10.73 16.43
CA TRP A 327 5.05 -10.98 15.64
C TRP A 327 5.26 -12.11 14.63
N SER A 328 6.39 -12.12 13.92
CA SER A 328 6.71 -13.16 12.94
C SER A 328 6.77 -14.55 13.55
N ILE A 329 7.41 -14.68 14.71
CA ILE A 329 7.49 -15.95 15.44
C ILE A 329 6.09 -16.40 15.87
N PHE A 330 5.30 -15.48 16.43
CA PHE A 330 3.92 -15.77 16.83
C PHE A 330 3.10 -16.28 15.63
N VAL A 331 3.14 -15.57 14.50
CA VAL A 331 2.40 -15.94 13.29
C VAL A 331 2.90 -17.26 12.71
N ALA A 332 4.22 -17.50 12.69
CA ALA A 332 4.79 -18.75 12.19
C ALA A 332 4.29 -19.95 13.01
N VAL A 333 4.35 -19.85 14.34
CA VAL A 333 3.84 -20.89 15.24
C VAL A 333 2.32 -21.06 15.07
N PHE A 334 1.57 -19.96 15.01
CA PHE A 334 0.13 -19.99 14.82
C PHE A 334 -0.25 -20.66 13.49
N LEU A 335 0.35 -20.25 12.37
CA LEU A 335 0.06 -20.83 11.06
C LEU A 335 0.54 -22.28 10.94
N PHE A 336 1.63 -22.66 11.62
CA PHE A 336 2.09 -24.04 11.59
C PHE A 336 1.00 -25.01 12.05
N PHE A 337 0.27 -24.67 13.12
CA PHE A 337 -0.79 -25.51 13.67
C PHE A 337 -2.17 -25.28 13.04
N THR A 338 -2.48 -24.05 12.60
CA THR A 338 -3.85 -23.68 12.21
C THR A 338 -4.05 -23.58 10.71
N SER A 339 -3.00 -23.63 9.89
CA SER A 339 -3.11 -23.42 8.44
C SER A 339 -4.08 -24.38 7.75
N PRO A 340 -4.21 -25.68 8.06
CA PRO A 340 -5.20 -26.55 7.44
C PRO A 340 -6.65 -26.11 7.74
N PHE A 341 -6.91 -25.75 9.00
CA PHE A 341 -8.23 -25.28 9.43
C PHE A 341 -8.60 -23.94 8.78
N LEU A 342 -7.69 -22.97 8.82
CA LEU A 342 -7.90 -21.68 8.20
C LEU A 342 -8.09 -21.77 6.68
N THR A 343 -7.33 -22.65 6.03
CA THR A 343 -7.47 -22.90 4.59
C THR A 343 -8.82 -23.47 4.25
N SER A 344 -9.29 -24.46 5.02
CA SER A 344 -10.63 -25.06 4.82
C SER A 344 -11.73 -24.02 4.94
N ILE A 345 -11.68 -23.13 5.93
CA ILE A 345 -12.65 -22.06 6.11
C ILE A 345 -12.61 -21.05 4.94
N ILE A 346 -11.41 -20.59 4.58
CA ILE A 346 -11.25 -19.52 3.56
C ILE A 346 -11.57 -20.03 2.16
N SER A 347 -11.20 -21.28 1.84
CA SER A 347 -11.50 -21.89 0.53
C SER A 347 -12.93 -22.39 0.43
N GLY A 348 -13.61 -22.67 1.56
CA GLY A 348 -14.90 -23.34 1.59
C GLY A 348 -14.82 -24.78 1.05
N SER A 349 -13.63 -25.38 0.96
CA SER A 349 -13.36 -26.68 0.36
C SER A 349 -12.82 -27.66 1.37
N SER A 350 -13.23 -28.93 1.21
CA SER A 350 -12.68 -30.05 1.98
C SER A 350 -11.69 -30.89 1.15
N ASP A 351 -11.25 -30.39 -0.03
CA ASP A 351 -10.27 -31.09 -0.87
C ASP A 351 -8.92 -31.19 -0.14
N PRO A 352 -8.44 -32.41 0.21
CA PRO A 352 -7.19 -32.60 0.94
C PRO A 352 -5.97 -32.05 0.20
N LYS A 353 -5.95 -32.11 -1.14
CA LYS A 353 -4.84 -31.61 -1.96
C LYS A 353 -4.76 -30.08 -1.92
N LEU A 354 -5.91 -29.40 -2.01
CA LEU A 354 -5.98 -27.94 -1.90
C LEU A 354 -5.48 -27.49 -0.52
N ILE A 355 -6.01 -28.12 0.54
CA ILE A 355 -5.67 -27.78 1.93
C ILE A 355 -4.17 -28.04 2.19
N ALA A 356 -3.63 -29.17 1.76
CA ALA A 356 -2.21 -29.50 1.95
C ALA A 356 -1.30 -28.49 1.23
N ASN A 357 -1.58 -28.14 -0.02
CA ASN A 357 -0.79 -27.18 -0.79
C ASN A 357 -0.82 -25.78 -0.18
N ALA A 358 -1.98 -25.29 0.21
CA ALA A 358 -2.11 -23.98 0.83
C ALA A 358 -1.43 -23.92 2.21
N SER A 359 -1.57 -25.00 3.01
CA SER A 359 -0.92 -25.11 4.31
C SER A 359 0.59 -25.15 4.18
N LEU A 360 1.11 -25.89 3.21
CA LEU A 360 2.54 -25.97 2.93
C LEU A 360 3.10 -24.59 2.55
N TYR A 361 2.38 -23.83 1.69
CA TYR A 361 2.75 -22.46 1.35
C TYR A 361 2.86 -21.58 2.61
N LEU A 362 1.83 -21.60 3.46
CA LEU A 362 1.78 -20.79 4.67
C LEU A 362 2.88 -21.16 5.66
N GLN A 363 3.08 -22.45 5.89
CA GLN A 363 4.10 -22.96 6.81
C GLN A 363 5.51 -22.58 6.37
N ILE A 364 5.87 -22.80 5.11
CA ILE A 364 7.20 -22.45 4.59
C ILE A 364 7.40 -20.94 4.56
N SER A 365 6.44 -20.19 4.02
CA SER A 365 6.57 -18.74 3.92
C SER A 365 6.69 -18.06 5.28
N SER A 366 5.98 -18.55 6.30
CA SER A 366 6.01 -17.94 7.64
C SER A 366 7.38 -18.03 8.33
N PHE A 367 8.20 -19.03 8.00
CA PHE A 367 9.59 -19.11 8.47
C PHE A 367 10.44 -17.92 8.03
N PHE A 368 10.10 -17.31 6.89
CA PHE A 368 10.82 -16.16 6.33
C PHE A 368 10.21 -14.81 6.74
N TYR A 369 9.11 -14.78 7.49
CA TYR A 369 8.52 -13.51 7.95
C TYR A 369 9.46 -12.64 8.80
N PRO A 370 10.39 -13.19 9.63
CA PRO A 370 11.42 -12.36 10.27
C PRO A 370 12.27 -11.56 9.26
N VAL A 371 12.63 -12.20 8.14
CA VAL A 371 13.39 -11.57 7.07
C VAL A 371 12.55 -10.49 6.39
N LEU A 372 11.29 -10.81 6.04
CA LEU A 372 10.34 -9.86 5.47
C LEU A 372 10.10 -8.65 6.39
N GLY A 373 9.97 -8.88 7.69
CA GLY A 373 9.80 -7.80 8.66
C GLY A 373 10.98 -6.83 8.71
N CYS A 374 12.20 -7.37 8.73
CA CYS A 374 13.41 -6.56 8.64
C CYS A 374 13.48 -5.80 7.31
N LEU A 375 13.15 -6.46 6.19
CA LEU A 375 13.09 -5.87 4.86
C LEU A 375 12.16 -4.66 4.83
N LEU A 376 10.93 -4.81 5.30
CA LEU A 376 9.93 -3.74 5.33
C LEU A 376 10.37 -2.56 6.22
N ILE A 377 10.89 -2.83 7.41
CA ILE A 377 11.34 -1.78 8.34
C ILE A 377 12.54 -1.02 7.78
N LEU A 378 13.55 -1.72 7.26
CA LEU A 378 14.74 -1.10 6.69
C LEU A 378 14.40 -0.29 5.43
N GLY A 379 13.55 -0.83 4.55
CA GLY A 379 13.08 -0.14 3.35
C GLY A 379 12.38 1.18 3.68
N ASN A 380 11.40 1.13 4.60
CA ASN A 380 10.67 2.30 5.05
C ASN A 380 11.56 3.31 5.82
N THR A 381 12.53 2.83 6.60
CA THR A 381 13.51 3.69 7.27
C THR A 381 14.39 4.42 6.25
N LEU A 382 14.92 3.72 5.25
CA LEU A 382 15.75 4.31 4.20
C LEU A 382 14.98 5.35 3.37
N GLN A 383 13.71 5.09 3.09
CA GLN A 383 12.82 6.09 2.49
C GLN A 383 12.68 7.32 3.39
N GLY A 384 12.42 7.12 4.69
CA GLY A 384 12.26 8.20 5.67
C GLY A 384 13.48 9.10 5.80
N ILE A 385 14.71 8.57 5.69
CA ILE A 385 15.95 9.37 5.67
C ILE A 385 16.27 9.96 4.28
N GLY A 386 15.43 9.72 3.26
CA GLY A 386 15.59 10.27 1.90
C GLY A 386 16.49 9.44 0.98
N ARG A 387 16.84 8.21 1.33
CA ARG A 387 17.57 7.27 0.47
C ARG A 387 16.63 6.56 -0.52
N LYS A 388 16.00 7.34 -1.38
CA LYS A 388 14.93 6.91 -2.30
C LYS A 388 15.31 5.81 -3.30
N LEU A 389 16.53 5.83 -3.83
CA LEU A 389 16.98 4.84 -4.84
C LEU A 389 17.22 3.44 -4.24
N THR A 390 17.59 3.35 -2.97
CA THR A 390 17.93 2.06 -2.36
C THR A 390 16.74 1.10 -2.27
N PRO A 391 15.55 1.51 -1.77
CA PRO A 391 14.37 0.66 -1.81
C PRO A 391 13.87 0.38 -3.23
N LEU A 392 14.07 1.31 -4.19
CA LEU A 392 13.76 1.05 -5.59
C LEU A 392 14.62 -0.09 -6.17
N ILE A 393 15.93 -0.09 -5.89
CA ILE A 393 16.83 -1.19 -6.26
C ILE A 393 16.33 -2.51 -5.66
N SER A 394 15.87 -2.49 -4.40
CA SER A 394 15.27 -3.67 -3.75
C SER A 394 14.06 -4.20 -4.54
N SER A 395 13.17 -3.32 -5.02
CA SER A 395 12.02 -3.72 -5.85
C SER A 395 12.46 -4.28 -7.21
N VAL A 396 13.54 -3.76 -7.80
CA VAL A 396 14.13 -4.33 -9.04
C VAL A 396 14.69 -5.73 -8.79
N ILE A 397 15.36 -5.96 -7.65
CA ILE A 397 15.82 -7.30 -7.24
C ILE A 397 14.62 -8.24 -7.12
N GLU A 398 13.51 -7.78 -6.53
CA GLU A 398 12.27 -8.56 -6.41
C GLU A 398 11.75 -8.98 -7.79
N LEU A 399 11.58 -8.01 -8.70
CA LEU A 399 11.06 -8.28 -10.04
C LEU A 399 11.98 -9.25 -10.81
N THR A 400 13.28 -8.98 -10.80
CA THR A 400 14.27 -9.84 -11.47
C THR A 400 14.26 -11.25 -10.89
N GLY A 401 14.21 -11.36 -9.57
CA GLY A 401 14.09 -12.65 -8.88
C GLY A 401 12.83 -13.41 -9.28
N LYS A 402 11.68 -12.75 -9.31
CA LYS A 402 10.39 -13.37 -9.75
C LYS A 402 10.49 -13.85 -11.21
N ILE A 403 11.08 -13.05 -12.11
CA ILE A 403 11.30 -13.46 -13.52
C ILE A 403 12.19 -14.70 -13.59
N LEU A 404 13.31 -14.71 -12.88
CA LEU A 404 14.24 -15.86 -12.87
C LEU A 404 13.55 -17.12 -12.32
N PHE A 405 12.77 -16.99 -11.24
CA PHE A 405 12.01 -18.13 -10.71
C PHE A 405 10.99 -18.66 -11.70
N VAL A 406 10.24 -17.78 -12.36
CA VAL A 406 9.21 -18.17 -13.33
C VAL A 406 9.82 -18.83 -14.55
N LEU A 407 10.97 -18.38 -15.02
CA LEU A 407 11.60 -18.91 -16.22
C LEU A 407 12.46 -20.17 -15.97
N LEU A 408 13.19 -20.22 -14.83
CA LEU A 408 14.20 -21.24 -14.61
C LEU A 408 13.86 -22.25 -13.53
N ILE A 409 13.13 -21.86 -12.48
CA ILE A 409 12.93 -22.72 -11.29
C ILE A 409 11.56 -23.39 -11.31
N ILE A 410 10.48 -22.60 -11.49
CA ILE A 410 9.10 -23.10 -11.44
C ILE A 410 8.84 -24.19 -12.52
N PRO A 411 9.36 -24.12 -13.76
CA PRO A 411 9.14 -25.18 -14.75
C PRO A 411 9.66 -26.55 -14.32
N HIS A 412 10.68 -26.60 -13.46
CA HIS A 412 11.30 -27.85 -12.99
C HIS A 412 10.78 -28.29 -11.61
N THR A 413 10.35 -27.37 -10.78
CA THR A 413 9.98 -27.62 -9.38
C THR A 413 8.48 -27.51 -9.10
N GLY A 414 7.72 -27.03 -10.07
CA GLY A 414 6.28 -26.83 -9.94
C GLY A 414 5.91 -25.90 -8.80
N TYR A 415 4.94 -26.30 -7.99
CA TYR A 415 4.42 -25.45 -6.91
C TYR A 415 5.44 -25.16 -5.79
N ILE A 416 6.40 -26.04 -5.55
CA ILE A 416 7.49 -25.78 -4.59
C ILE A 416 8.29 -24.55 -5.00
N GLY A 417 8.57 -24.38 -6.30
CA GLY A 417 9.21 -23.17 -6.82
C GLY A 417 8.39 -21.90 -6.57
N VAL A 418 7.07 -21.99 -6.66
CA VAL A 418 6.18 -20.86 -6.33
C VAL A 418 6.27 -20.52 -4.85
N ILE A 419 6.23 -21.53 -3.96
CA ILE A 419 6.32 -21.37 -2.50
C ILE A 419 7.63 -20.69 -2.10
N LEU A 420 8.74 -21.09 -2.68
CA LEU A 420 10.09 -20.60 -2.34
C LEU A 420 10.43 -19.27 -3.02
N CYS A 421 9.71 -18.86 -4.05
CA CYS A 421 10.01 -17.69 -4.86
C CYS A 421 10.18 -16.42 -4.01
N GLU A 422 9.10 -15.98 -3.38
CA GLU A 422 9.13 -14.74 -2.58
C GLU A 422 10.05 -14.85 -1.35
N PRO A 423 9.99 -15.92 -0.52
CA PRO A 423 10.87 -16.09 0.63
C PRO A 423 12.36 -16.00 0.33
N LEU A 424 12.82 -16.66 -0.73
CA LEU A 424 14.24 -16.64 -1.09
C LEU A 424 14.68 -15.28 -1.66
N ILE A 425 13.79 -14.57 -2.35
CA ILE A 425 14.07 -13.23 -2.87
C ILE A 425 14.16 -12.20 -1.73
N TRP A 426 13.39 -12.34 -0.65
CA TRP A 426 13.47 -11.44 0.49
C TRP A 426 14.85 -11.41 1.15
N VAL A 427 15.62 -12.50 1.07
CA VAL A 427 16.96 -12.58 1.67
C VAL A 427 17.94 -11.58 1.02
N PRO A 428 18.24 -11.63 -0.30
CA PRO A 428 19.15 -10.67 -0.94
C PRO A 428 18.61 -9.24 -0.87
N MET A 429 17.28 -9.02 -0.92
CA MET A 429 16.69 -7.70 -0.72
C MET A 429 17.01 -7.15 0.69
N THR A 430 16.83 -7.96 1.72
CA THR A 430 17.12 -7.57 3.11
C THR A 430 18.60 -7.28 3.31
N LEU A 431 19.48 -8.12 2.77
CA LEU A 431 20.93 -7.91 2.84
C LEU A 431 21.33 -6.59 2.16
N GLN A 432 20.82 -6.31 0.97
CA GLN A 432 21.08 -5.06 0.25
C GLN A 432 20.63 -3.82 1.06
N LEU A 433 19.43 -3.87 1.65
CA LEU A 433 18.93 -2.78 2.50
C LEU A 433 19.72 -2.66 3.81
N TRP A 434 20.10 -3.77 4.42
CA TRP A 434 20.90 -3.81 5.64
C TRP A 434 22.27 -3.15 5.45
N PHE A 435 23.02 -3.53 4.43
CA PHE A 435 24.31 -2.94 4.15
C PHE A 435 24.21 -1.43 3.87
N THR A 436 23.17 -1.01 3.14
CA THR A 436 22.96 0.41 2.86
C THR A 436 22.56 1.17 4.12
N TYR A 437 21.73 0.57 4.98
CA TYR A 437 21.34 1.17 6.25
C TYR A 437 22.55 1.34 7.18
N GLN A 438 23.44 0.33 7.29
CA GLN A 438 24.64 0.42 8.09
C GLN A 438 25.54 1.59 7.64
N LYS A 439 25.81 1.69 6.34
CA LYS A 439 26.60 2.80 5.77
C LYS A 439 25.93 4.17 6.00
N ALA A 440 24.62 4.25 5.84
CA ALA A 440 23.86 5.49 6.07
C ALA A 440 23.88 5.88 7.54
N SER A 441 23.66 4.93 8.45
CA SER A 441 23.65 5.13 9.89
C SER A 441 25.00 5.60 10.42
N GLN A 442 26.11 5.03 9.94
CA GLN A 442 27.46 5.48 10.29
C GLN A 442 27.72 6.92 9.86
N LYS A 443 27.32 7.28 8.61
CA LYS A 443 27.46 8.67 8.11
C LYS A 443 26.62 9.69 8.89
N LEU A 444 25.44 9.30 9.37
CA LEU A 444 24.55 10.20 10.11
C LEU A 444 25.04 10.45 11.56
N LEU A 445 25.87 9.54 12.09
CA LEU A 445 26.45 9.66 13.45
C LEU A 445 27.89 10.19 13.45
N ALA A 446 28.51 10.26 12.27
CA ALA A 446 29.83 10.90 12.16
C ALA A 446 29.72 12.36 12.59
N PRO A 447 30.69 12.89 13.39
CA PRO A 447 30.68 14.24 13.94
C PRO A 447 30.68 15.29 12.82
#